data_12d4d5493ec611d827a2bbe0562e0a99
#
_entry.id   12d4d5493ec611d827a2bbe0562e0a99
#
_cell.length_a   1.000
_cell.length_b   1.000
_cell.length_c   1.000
_cell.angle_alpha   90.00
_cell.angle_beta   90.00
_cell.angle_gamma   90.00
#
_symmetry.space_group_name_H-M   'P 1'
#
loop_
_entity.id
_entity.type
_entity.pdbx_description
1 polymer ?
#
loop_
_entity_poly.entity_id
_entity_poly.type
_entity_poly.pdbx_seq_one_letter_code
_entity_poly.pdbx_strand_id
1 'polypeptide(L)'
;MYGETEELWFVNNDYGGSYWDTENATAMRSYANSPHKFVERWDTPILIFTGERDYRIPYTQSLEAFTAARVRGIPARLVEFQDEAHQVFKPQNSMVWNREFFAWLDKYVKQAE
;
A
#
# COMPACT_ATOMS: atom_id res chain seq x y z
N MET A 1 -0.47 -8.58 -1.35
CA MET A 1 -1.53 -7.68 -0.82
C MET A 1 -2.83 -8.42 -0.54
N TYR A 2 -3.35 -9.19 -1.45
CA TYR A 2 -4.66 -9.83 -1.29
C TYR A 2 -4.73 -10.90 -0.19
N GLY A 3 -3.67 -11.53 0.17
CA GLY A 3 -3.66 -12.62 1.15
C GLY A 3 -3.26 -12.22 2.57
N GLU A 4 -3.04 -10.94 2.82
CA GLU A 4 -2.46 -10.46 4.07
C GLU A 4 -3.30 -9.32 4.65
N THR A 5 -4.27 -9.69 5.48
CA THR A 5 -5.09 -8.78 6.29
C THR A 5 -5.65 -9.53 7.48
N GLU A 6 -5.87 -8.85 8.59
CA GLU A 6 -6.51 -9.44 9.75
C GLU A 6 -8.01 -9.67 9.58
N GLU A 7 -8.64 -8.94 8.64
CA GLU A 7 -10.08 -8.96 8.49
C GLU A 7 -10.56 -10.01 7.46
N LEU A 8 -10.80 -11.21 7.92
CA LEU A 8 -11.39 -12.29 7.12
C LEU A 8 -12.74 -11.91 6.50
N TRP A 9 -13.46 -10.98 7.12
CA TRP A 9 -14.73 -10.49 6.59
C TRP A 9 -14.55 -9.83 5.22
N PHE A 10 -13.54 -8.98 5.06
CA PHE A 10 -13.22 -8.38 3.75
C PHE A 10 -12.86 -9.43 2.71
N VAL A 11 -12.08 -10.42 3.10
CA VAL A 11 -11.70 -11.51 2.18
C VAL A 11 -12.93 -12.24 1.68
N ASN A 12 -13.86 -12.58 2.57
CA ASN A 12 -15.03 -13.39 2.22
C ASN A 12 -16.14 -12.59 1.54
N ASN A 13 -16.35 -11.32 1.92
CA ASN A 13 -17.50 -10.54 1.47
C ASN A 13 -17.14 -9.52 0.37
N ASP A 14 -16.07 -8.76 0.53
CA ASP A 14 -15.70 -7.74 -0.44
C ASP A 14 -14.89 -8.30 -1.61
N TYR A 15 -14.00 -9.26 -1.33
CA TYR A 15 -13.16 -9.90 -2.36
C TYR A 15 -13.73 -11.20 -2.90
N GLY A 16 -14.78 -11.71 -2.30
CA GLY A 16 -15.51 -12.89 -2.74
C GLY A 16 -14.91 -14.22 -2.31
N GLY A 17 -13.85 -14.25 -1.51
CA GLY A 17 -13.22 -15.46 -1.00
C GLY A 17 -11.70 -15.38 -0.96
N SER A 18 -11.08 -16.43 -0.44
CA SER A 18 -9.63 -16.52 -0.28
C SER A 18 -8.91 -16.77 -1.61
N TYR A 19 -7.69 -16.25 -1.75
CA TYR A 19 -6.90 -16.37 -3.00
C TYR A 19 -6.49 -17.79 -3.35
N TRP A 20 -6.58 -18.73 -2.40
CA TRP A 20 -6.34 -20.16 -2.63
C TRP A 20 -7.58 -20.94 -3.00
N ASP A 21 -8.76 -20.31 -2.97
CA ASP A 21 -10.03 -20.92 -3.40
C ASP A 21 -10.15 -20.86 -4.93
N THR A 22 -9.43 -21.75 -5.60
CA THR A 22 -9.25 -21.73 -7.04
C THR A 22 -10.53 -22.05 -7.83
N GLU A 23 -11.51 -22.67 -7.19
CA GLU A 23 -12.82 -22.96 -7.80
C GLU A 23 -13.78 -21.76 -7.70
N ASN A 24 -13.43 -20.75 -6.91
CA ASN A 24 -14.24 -19.55 -6.73
C ASN A 24 -13.86 -18.47 -7.76
N ALA A 25 -14.66 -18.30 -8.79
CA ALA A 25 -14.39 -17.35 -9.87
C ALA A 25 -14.28 -15.90 -9.40
N THR A 26 -15.03 -15.49 -8.35
CA THR A 26 -14.98 -14.14 -7.80
C THR A 26 -13.66 -13.92 -7.07
N ALA A 27 -13.24 -14.84 -6.21
CA ALA A 27 -11.97 -14.79 -5.52
C ALA A 27 -10.79 -14.75 -6.50
N MET A 28 -10.83 -15.59 -7.53
CA MET A 28 -9.77 -15.61 -8.57
C MET A 28 -9.69 -14.32 -9.36
N ARG A 29 -10.82 -13.71 -9.67
CA ARG A 29 -10.85 -12.38 -10.34
C ARG A 29 -10.26 -11.29 -9.44
N SER A 30 -10.62 -11.26 -8.17
CA SER A 30 -10.08 -10.30 -7.19
C SER A 30 -8.56 -10.45 -7.06
N TYR A 31 -8.08 -11.67 -6.92
CA TYR A 31 -6.65 -11.94 -6.83
C TYR A 31 -5.89 -11.59 -8.12
N ALA A 32 -6.49 -11.86 -9.27
CA ALA A 32 -5.91 -11.52 -10.58
C ALA A 32 -5.69 -10.00 -10.75
N ASN A 33 -6.48 -9.17 -10.08
CA ASN A 33 -6.36 -7.72 -10.10
C ASN A 33 -5.49 -7.15 -8.96
N SER A 34 -4.84 -7.98 -8.16
CA SER A 34 -3.96 -7.50 -7.09
C SER A 34 -2.76 -6.72 -7.64
N PRO A 35 -2.46 -5.52 -7.11
CA PRO A 35 -1.43 -4.63 -7.67
C PRO A 35 -0.04 -5.24 -7.80
N HIS A 36 0.34 -6.18 -6.92
CA HIS A 36 1.64 -6.83 -6.97
C HIS A 36 1.88 -7.64 -8.26
N LYS A 37 0.81 -8.03 -8.95
CA LYS A 37 0.89 -8.76 -10.22
C LYS A 37 1.22 -7.89 -11.42
N PHE A 38 1.26 -6.58 -11.25
CA PHE A 38 1.46 -5.60 -12.32
C PHE A 38 2.71 -4.73 -12.10
N VAL A 39 3.60 -5.14 -11.24
CA VAL A 39 4.84 -4.40 -10.91
C VAL A 39 5.64 -4.08 -12.17
N GLU A 40 5.65 -4.95 -13.15
CA GLU A 40 6.38 -4.72 -14.42
C GLU A 40 5.85 -3.53 -15.24
N ARG A 41 4.63 -3.07 -14.93
CA ARG A 41 3.98 -1.91 -15.59
C ARG A 41 4.04 -0.64 -14.77
N TRP A 42 4.57 -0.70 -13.54
CA TRP A 42 4.67 0.49 -12.70
C TRP A 42 5.71 1.47 -13.28
N ASP A 43 5.32 2.73 -13.40
CA ASP A 43 6.15 3.82 -13.92
C ASP A 43 5.98 5.12 -13.13
N THR A 44 4.96 5.21 -12.31
CA THR A 44 4.58 6.40 -11.56
C THR A 44 5.33 6.50 -10.24
N PRO A 45 5.90 7.67 -9.87
CA PRO A 45 6.49 7.90 -8.56
C PRO A 45 5.52 7.57 -7.42
N ILE A 46 5.99 6.86 -6.39
CA ILE A 46 5.15 6.38 -5.29
C ILE A 46 5.64 6.87 -3.92
N LEU A 47 4.73 7.48 -3.15
CA LEU A 47 4.91 7.78 -1.73
C LEU A 47 4.05 6.83 -0.91
N ILE A 48 4.67 6.15 0.04
CA ILE A 48 4.01 5.14 0.87
C ILE A 48 4.11 5.57 2.33
N PHE A 49 2.97 5.58 3.02
CA PHE A 49 2.91 5.74 4.47
C PHE A 49 2.46 4.44 5.10
N THR A 50 3.07 4.07 6.22
CA THR A 50 2.68 2.89 6.98
C THR A 50 2.89 3.08 8.48
N GLY A 51 2.02 2.46 9.28
CA GLY A 51 2.23 2.31 10.71
C GLY A 51 2.77 0.91 11.02
N GLU A 52 3.81 0.81 11.81
CA GLU A 52 4.40 -0.48 12.17
C GLU A 52 3.41 -1.38 12.95
N ARG A 53 2.45 -0.75 13.65
CA ARG A 53 1.40 -1.43 14.41
C ARG A 53 0.09 -1.57 13.64
N ASP A 54 0.14 -1.46 12.34
CA ASP A 54 -1.02 -1.70 11.48
C ASP A 54 -1.22 -3.22 11.32
N TYR A 55 -2.21 -3.73 12.05
CA TYR A 55 -2.61 -5.14 11.97
C TYR A 55 -3.77 -5.35 10.99
N ARG A 56 -4.40 -4.28 10.53
CA ARG A 56 -5.44 -4.34 9.49
C ARG A 56 -4.83 -4.59 8.14
N ILE A 57 -3.85 -3.76 7.77
CA ILE A 57 -3.01 -3.96 6.58
C ILE A 57 -1.56 -4.02 7.06
N PRO A 58 -0.97 -5.21 7.17
CA PRO A 58 0.38 -5.37 7.70
C PRO A 58 1.39 -4.48 6.99
N TYR A 59 2.29 -3.87 7.74
CA TYR A 59 3.29 -2.95 7.19
C TYR A 59 4.21 -3.60 6.15
N THR A 60 4.33 -4.92 6.17
CA THR A 60 5.05 -5.71 5.16
C THR A 60 4.54 -5.47 3.75
N GLN A 61 3.26 -5.17 3.58
CA GLN A 61 2.67 -4.80 2.29
C GLN A 61 3.27 -3.50 1.75
N SER A 62 3.53 -2.53 2.62
CA SER A 62 4.20 -1.28 2.27
C SER A 62 5.68 -1.49 1.92
N LEU A 63 6.37 -2.35 2.67
CA LEU A 63 7.75 -2.73 2.38
C LEU A 63 7.86 -3.43 1.02
N GLU A 64 6.95 -4.35 0.73
CA GLU A 64 6.90 -5.04 -0.57
C GLU A 64 6.74 -4.05 -1.72
N ALA A 65 5.76 -3.15 -1.64
CA ALA A 65 5.52 -2.14 -2.66
C ALA A 65 6.71 -1.19 -2.84
N PHE A 66 7.32 -0.73 -1.75
CA PHE A 66 8.52 0.11 -1.79
C PHE A 66 9.69 -0.61 -2.46
N THR A 67 9.96 -1.84 -2.06
CA THR A 67 11.04 -2.65 -2.64
C THR A 67 10.83 -2.87 -4.12
N ALA A 68 9.61 -3.25 -4.53
CA ALA A 68 9.26 -3.44 -5.94
C ALA A 68 9.51 -2.18 -6.77
N ALA A 69 9.05 -1.02 -6.30
CA ALA A 69 9.27 0.26 -6.97
C ALA A 69 10.76 0.59 -7.09
N ARG A 70 11.54 0.39 -6.01
CA ARG A 70 12.99 0.67 -6.02
C ARG A 70 13.75 -0.25 -6.98
N VAL A 71 13.44 -1.54 -7.00
CA VAL A 71 14.06 -2.50 -7.93
C VAL A 71 13.74 -2.14 -9.39
N ARG A 72 12.54 -1.64 -9.65
CA ARG A 72 12.13 -1.14 -10.96
C ARG A 72 12.76 0.20 -11.36
N GLY A 73 13.49 0.86 -10.45
CA GLY A 73 14.06 2.18 -10.69
C GLY A 73 13.05 3.33 -10.62
N ILE A 74 11.87 3.07 -10.09
CA ILE A 74 10.82 4.08 -9.92
C ILE A 74 11.13 4.93 -8.68
N PRO A 75 11.02 6.27 -8.76
CA PRO A 75 11.13 7.12 -7.58
C PRO A 75 10.14 6.67 -6.50
N ALA A 76 10.67 6.29 -5.34
CA ALA A 76 9.85 5.79 -4.25
C ALA A 76 10.35 6.33 -2.91
N ARG A 77 9.41 6.63 -2.02
CA ARG A 77 9.67 7.03 -0.63
C ARG A 77 8.74 6.27 0.30
N LEU A 78 9.31 5.72 1.36
CA LEU A 78 8.57 5.08 2.44
C LEU A 78 8.72 5.91 3.70
N VAL A 79 7.60 6.22 4.34
CA VAL A 79 7.54 6.88 5.65
C VAL A 79 6.84 5.93 6.62
N GLU A 80 7.62 5.40 7.54
CA GLU A 80 7.14 4.43 8.54
C GLU A 80 7.03 5.09 9.91
N PHE A 81 5.89 4.94 10.56
CA PHE A 81 5.62 5.41 11.90
C PHE A 81 5.58 4.21 12.86
N GLN A 82 6.62 4.06 13.68
CA GLN A 82 6.77 2.91 14.57
C GLN A 82 5.69 2.82 15.66
N ASP A 83 5.10 3.95 16.00
CA ASP A 83 4.14 4.09 17.10
C ASP A 83 2.70 4.36 16.63
N GLU A 84 2.43 4.20 15.34
CA GLU A 84 1.10 4.33 14.75
C GLU A 84 0.57 2.99 14.22
N ALA A 85 -0.77 2.91 14.10
CA ALA A 85 -1.46 1.77 13.52
C ALA A 85 -1.97 2.10 12.09
N HIS A 86 -3.21 1.72 11.77
CA HIS A 86 -3.79 1.95 10.45
C HIS A 86 -3.97 3.42 10.10
N GLN A 87 -4.12 4.27 11.11
CA GLN A 87 -4.26 5.71 10.94
C GLN A 87 -3.20 6.44 11.78
N VAL A 88 -2.77 7.60 11.28
CA VAL A 88 -1.80 8.46 11.96
C VAL A 88 -2.55 9.46 12.83
N PHE A 89 -2.59 9.21 14.14
CA PHE A 89 -3.34 10.04 15.09
C PHE A 89 -2.48 10.96 15.94
N LYS A 90 -1.23 10.60 16.20
CA LYS A 90 -0.37 11.43 17.05
C LYS A 90 -0.02 12.74 16.35
N PRO A 91 -0.19 13.91 17.02
CA PRO A 91 -0.02 15.21 16.38
C PRO A 91 1.36 15.41 15.73
N GLN A 92 2.43 14.98 16.38
CA GLN A 92 3.78 15.09 15.83
C GLN A 92 3.97 14.26 14.57
N ASN A 93 3.38 13.06 14.52
CA ASN A 93 3.43 12.19 13.36
C ASN A 93 2.56 12.72 12.22
N SER A 94 1.40 13.29 12.55
CA SER A 94 0.52 13.93 11.58
C SER A 94 1.19 15.13 10.91
N MET A 95 1.99 15.91 11.64
CA MET A 95 2.78 17.00 11.05
C MET A 95 3.81 16.48 10.05
N VAL A 96 4.51 15.39 10.38
CA VAL A 96 5.46 14.75 9.47
C VAL A 96 4.72 14.21 8.24
N TRP A 97 3.59 13.52 8.43
CA TRP A 97 2.77 12.99 7.35
C TRP A 97 2.37 14.09 6.35
N ASN A 98 1.83 15.19 6.85
CA ASN A 98 1.39 16.31 6.01
C ASN A 98 2.57 16.94 5.24
N ARG A 99 3.70 17.17 5.91
CA ARG A 99 4.89 17.74 5.27
C ARG A 99 5.39 16.84 4.13
N GLU A 100 5.52 15.55 4.36
CA GLU A 100 5.99 14.59 3.35
C GLU A 100 5.00 14.48 2.19
N PHE A 101 3.71 14.45 2.48
CA PHE A 101 2.66 14.38 1.48
C PHE A 101 2.68 15.59 0.53
N PHE A 102 2.68 16.79 1.07
CA PHE A 102 2.69 18.00 0.22
C PHE A 102 4.02 18.19 -0.50
N ALA A 103 5.16 17.90 0.12
CA ALA A 103 6.45 17.94 -0.55
C ALA A 103 6.53 16.99 -1.74
N TRP A 104 5.93 15.80 -1.62
CA TRP A 104 5.85 14.84 -2.71
C TRP A 104 4.99 15.34 -3.86
N LEU A 105 3.82 15.88 -3.57
CA LEU A 105 2.94 16.45 -4.57
C LEU A 105 3.58 17.65 -5.27
N ASP A 106 4.24 18.54 -4.54
CA ASP A 106 4.95 19.67 -5.11
C ASP A 106 6.04 19.21 -6.07
N LYS A 107 6.75 18.16 -5.72
CA LYS A 107 7.84 17.63 -6.55
C LYS A 107 7.38 16.96 -7.84
N TYR A 108 6.29 16.21 -7.81
CA TYR A 108 5.92 15.34 -8.93
C TYR A 108 4.63 15.76 -9.65
N VAL A 109 3.83 16.63 -9.08
CA VAL A 109 2.55 17.05 -9.66
C VAL A 109 2.55 18.51 -10.09
N LYS A 110 3.13 19.42 -9.30
CA LYS A 110 3.13 20.87 -9.63
C LYS A 110 4.16 21.29 -10.68
N GLN A 111 5.11 20.47 -11.02
CA GLN A 111 6.16 20.82 -12.01
C GLN A 111 5.73 20.61 -13.47
N ALA A 112 4.45 20.40 -13.71
CA ALA A 112 3.90 20.18 -15.05
C ALA A 112 3.37 21.47 -15.74
N GLU A 113 3.79 22.68 -15.26
CA GLU A 113 3.53 23.97 -15.93
C GLU A 113 4.79 24.53 -16.59
#